data_d1d183d0fac156e4c75743c51dc75c23
#
_entry.id   d1d183d0fac156e4c75743c51dc75c23
#
_cell.length_a   1.000
_cell.length_b   1.000
_cell.length_c   1.000
_cell.angle_alpha   90.00
_cell.angle_beta   90.00
_cell.angle_gamma   90.00
#
_symmetry.space_group_name_H-M   'P 1'
#
loop_
_entity.id
_entity.type
_entity.pdbx_description
1 polymer ?
#
loop_
_entity_poly.entity_id
_entity_poly.type
_entity_poly.pdbx_seq_one_letter_code
_entity_poly.pdbx_strand_id
1 'polypeptide(L)'
;MSPAFVPEMYAIDFGTSNSLLAAANRNEVCAPIPLDDRALDPSVFRSILFHSDDGAWSYGAGALNDYVAHGMRGRFIRSIKRFLPVASFADTRIGSRKVLLEELVGMFLREMRRRANAHFGADVRRVMLGRPARFSDDDQADALAEGRLRNAAVFAGFEDIHFCPEPLAAAYDFGSTKPGTNTFLVADFGGGTSDYTVARLDPTSADALEVLAIGGVAQAGDAFDGALMRHGIAEHFGSRVRYQVPFVPNTPPPVVPTDVSHEMCGIISGGSP
;
A
#
# COMPACT_ATOMS: atom_id res chain seq x y z
N MET A 1 36.96 -13.20 4.40
CA MET A 1 35.78 -12.62 3.77
C MET A 1 34.59 -13.30 4.41
N SER A 2 33.71 -12.57 5.10
CA SER A 2 32.45 -13.13 5.58
C SER A 2 31.68 -13.67 4.35
N PRO A 3 31.00 -14.83 4.46
CA PRO A 3 30.17 -15.31 3.37
C PRO A 3 29.15 -14.21 3.00
N ALA A 4 28.96 -14.01 1.70
CA ALA A 4 27.97 -13.04 1.23
C ALA A 4 26.59 -13.44 1.79
N PHE A 5 25.81 -12.47 2.27
CA PHE A 5 24.45 -12.71 2.74
C PHE A 5 23.60 -13.31 1.60
N VAL A 6 23.08 -14.50 1.81
CA VAL A 6 22.16 -15.16 0.88
C VAL A 6 20.79 -15.24 1.54
N PRO A 7 19.77 -14.55 1.00
CA PRO A 7 18.43 -14.57 1.58
C PRO A 7 17.73 -15.92 1.33
N GLU A 8 17.03 -16.42 2.35
CA GLU A 8 16.13 -17.57 2.24
C GLU A 8 14.65 -17.13 2.17
N MET A 9 14.36 -15.93 2.65
CA MET A 9 13.00 -15.39 2.74
C MET A 9 13.03 -13.87 2.58
N TYR A 10 11.99 -13.33 1.96
CA TYR A 10 11.69 -11.90 2.01
C TYR A 10 10.60 -11.62 3.04
N ALA A 11 10.71 -10.47 3.71
CA ALA A 11 9.64 -9.89 4.51
C ALA A 11 9.17 -8.62 3.81
N ILE A 12 7.90 -8.56 3.44
CA ILE A 12 7.31 -7.41 2.74
C ILE A 12 6.25 -6.77 3.62
N ASP A 13 6.47 -5.51 3.96
CA ASP A 13 5.42 -4.63 4.42
C ASP A 13 4.75 -4.02 3.17
N PHE A 14 3.56 -4.52 2.83
CA PHE A 14 2.76 -4.02 1.73
C PHE A 14 1.79 -2.96 2.24
N GLY A 15 2.23 -1.71 2.30
CA GLY A 15 1.42 -0.59 2.78
C GLY A 15 0.51 0.02 1.69
N THR A 16 -0.49 0.80 2.13
CA THR A 16 -1.41 1.54 1.24
C THR A 16 -0.68 2.55 0.38
N SER A 17 0.27 3.27 0.95
CA SER A 17 1.01 4.35 0.28
C SER A 17 2.46 3.99 -0.02
N ASN A 18 3.11 3.25 0.87
CA ASN A 18 4.51 2.86 0.77
C ASN A 18 4.66 1.38 1.15
N SER A 19 5.62 0.73 0.55
CA SER A 19 5.99 -0.65 0.84
C SER A 19 7.49 -0.77 1.07
N LEU A 20 7.88 -1.72 1.91
CA LEU A 20 9.28 -2.02 2.20
C LEU A 20 9.52 -3.52 2.01
N LEU A 21 10.77 -3.87 1.70
CA LEU A 21 11.19 -5.27 1.63
C LEU A 21 12.50 -5.44 2.39
N ALA A 22 12.47 -6.32 3.37
CA ALA A 22 13.64 -6.83 4.07
C ALA A 22 13.90 -8.29 3.66
N ALA A 23 15.09 -8.79 3.97
CA ALA A 23 15.47 -10.16 3.68
C ALA A 23 16.01 -10.85 4.93
N ALA A 24 15.80 -12.16 5.04
CA ALA A 24 16.30 -12.96 6.14
C ALA A 24 16.83 -14.30 5.67
N ASN A 25 17.77 -14.83 6.43
CA ASN A 25 18.15 -16.23 6.44
C ASN A 25 18.10 -16.75 7.89
N ARG A 26 18.57 -17.98 8.13
CA ARG A 26 18.53 -18.61 9.46
C ARG A 26 19.37 -17.90 10.53
N ASN A 27 20.33 -17.07 10.13
CA ASN A 27 21.34 -16.52 11.01
C ASN A 27 21.17 -15.00 11.23
N GLU A 28 20.64 -14.30 10.24
CA GLU A 28 20.59 -12.84 10.26
C GLU A 28 19.41 -12.27 9.46
N VAL A 29 19.05 -11.05 9.81
CA VAL A 29 18.04 -10.25 9.10
C VAL A 29 18.74 -9.04 8.49
N CYS A 30 18.54 -8.84 7.19
CA CYS A 30 18.97 -7.66 6.48
C CYS A 30 17.88 -6.59 6.59
N ALA A 31 18.25 -5.37 6.95
CA ALA A 31 17.35 -4.21 6.95
C ALA A 31 16.67 -4.00 5.58
N PRO A 32 15.61 -3.18 5.48
CA PRO A 32 14.98 -2.88 4.22
C PRO A 32 15.98 -2.46 3.15
N ILE A 33 15.91 -3.10 1.99
CA ILE A 33 16.86 -2.91 0.89
C ILE A 33 16.42 -1.79 -0.05
N PRO A 34 17.36 -1.15 -0.76
CA PRO A 34 17.03 -0.15 -1.77
C PRO A 34 16.35 -0.81 -2.96
N LEU A 35 15.06 -0.54 -3.13
CA LEU A 35 14.24 -1.05 -4.24
C LEU A 35 13.98 0.00 -5.32
N ASP A 36 14.10 1.29 -4.99
CA ASP A 36 13.69 2.37 -5.90
C ASP A 36 14.71 3.52 -5.90
N ASP A 37 15.65 3.49 -6.84
CA ASP A 37 16.68 4.50 -7.00
C ASP A 37 16.14 5.90 -7.36
N ARG A 38 14.86 5.99 -7.75
CA ARG A 38 14.17 7.24 -8.08
C ARG A 38 13.45 7.85 -6.87
N ALA A 39 13.34 7.13 -5.76
CA ALA A 39 12.73 7.63 -4.52
C ALA A 39 13.72 8.48 -3.72
N LEU A 40 13.20 9.38 -2.86
CA LEU A 40 14.04 10.15 -1.92
C LEU A 40 14.73 9.22 -0.92
N ASP A 41 14.02 8.19 -0.45
CA ASP A 41 14.57 7.07 0.29
C ASP A 41 14.45 5.82 -0.59
N PRO A 42 15.56 5.28 -1.10
CA PRO A 42 15.52 4.11 -1.98
C PRO A 42 14.94 2.85 -1.35
N SER A 43 14.91 2.74 -0.02
CA SER A 43 14.30 1.60 0.67
C SER A 43 12.77 1.65 0.68
N VAL A 44 12.20 2.84 0.46
CA VAL A 44 10.75 3.06 0.41
C VAL A 44 10.24 2.92 -1.01
N PHE A 45 9.53 1.84 -1.30
CA PHE A 45 8.89 1.59 -2.58
C PHE A 45 7.44 2.07 -2.55
N ARG A 46 7.13 3.17 -3.24
CA ARG A 46 5.76 3.70 -3.27
C ARG A 46 4.79 2.68 -3.86
N SER A 47 3.65 2.47 -3.21
CA SER A 47 2.60 1.52 -3.64
C SER A 47 1.78 2.08 -4.80
N ILE A 48 2.49 2.42 -5.89
CA ILE A 48 1.95 3.07 -7.09
C ILE A 48 2.31 2.25 -8.32
N LEU A 49 1.33 2.10 -9.22
CA LEU A 49 1.51 1.56 -10.57
C LEU A 49 1.02 2.59 -11.59
N PHE A 50 1.66 2.64 -12.72
CA PHE A 50 1.22 3.42 -13.86
C PHE A 50 1.30 2.58 -15.13
N HIS A 51 0.22 2.62 -15.91
CA HIS A 51 0.15 2.04 -17.25
C HIS A 51 -0.05 3.16 -18.25
N SER A 52 0.93 3.37 -19.12
CA SER A 52 0.89 4.39 -20.16
C SER A 52 0.01 3.97 -21.34
N ASP A 53 -0.36 4.93 -22.17
CA ASP A 53 -1.19 4.67 -23.36
C ASP A 53 -0.47 3.81 -24.42
N ASP A 54 0.86 3.76 -24.41
CA ASP A 54 1.69 2.89 -25.25
C ASP A 54 1.85 1.46 -24.67
N GLY A 55 1.24 1.18 -23.53
CA GLY A 55 1.18 -0.15 -22.92
C GLY A 55 2.31 -0.48 -21.96
N ALA A 56 3.19 0.47 -21.61
CA ALA A 56 4.25 0.25 -20.65
C ALA A 56 3.78 0.35 -19.19
N TRP A 57 4.35 -0.49 -18.34
CA TRP A 57 4.13 -0.44 -16.88
C TRP A 57 5.33 0.17 -16.19
N SER A 58 5.05 1.05 -15.23
CA SER A 58 6.05 1.56 -14.28
C SER A 58 5.52 1.50 -12.85
N TYR A 59 6.44 1.53 -11.88
CA TYR A 59 6.18 1.24 -10.48
C TYR A 59 6.94 2.23 -9.58
N GLY A 60 6.43 2.40 -8.35
CA GLY A 60 7.11 3.20 -7.34
C GLY A 60 7.16 4.69 -7.69
N ALA A 61 8.26 5.34 -7.35
CA ALA A 61 8.51 6.74 -7.72
C ALA A 61 8.60 6.93 -9.24
N GLY A 62 9.08 5.90 -9.96
CA GLY A 62 9.10 5.87 -11.41
C GLY A 62 7.70 6.02 -12.01
N ALA A 63 6.69 5.37 -11.44
CA ALA A 63 5.31 5.47 -11.91
C ALA A 63 4.77 6.91 -11.84
N LEU A 64 5.07 7.64 -10.77
CA LEU A 64 4.68 9.04 -10.63
C LEU A 64 5.38 9.93 -11.65
N ASN A 65 6.68 9.75 -11.82
CA ASN A 65 7.48 10.52 -12.76
C ASN A 65 7.01 10.29 -14.21
N ASP A 66 6.77 9.04 -14.57
CA ASP A 66 6.32 8.66 -15.91
C ASP A 66 4.89 9.18 -16.17
N TYR A 67 3.99 9.13 -15.18
CA TYR A 67 2.65 9.69 -15.28
C TYR A 67 2.69 11.20 -15.59
N VAL A 68 3.53 11.96 -14.87
CA VAL A 68 3.71 13.39 -15.13
C VAL A 68 4.33 13.63 -16.51
N ALA A 69 5.35 12.86 -16.89
CA ALA A 69 6.01 12.97 -18.22
C ALA A 69 5.05 12.67 -19.37
N HIS A 70 4.06 11.80 -19.18
CA HIS A 70 3.01 11.52 -20.16
C HIS A 70 1.84 12.54 -20.14
N GLY A 71 2.01 13.68 -19.46
CA GLY A 71 1.00 14.72 -19.34
C GLY A 71 -0.23 14.27 -18.57
N MET A 72 -0.04 13.40 -17.58
CA MET A 72 -1.08 12.80 -16.73
C MET A 72 -2.12 11.97 -17.51
N ARG A 73 -1.74 11.41 -18.66
CA ARG A 73 -2.55 10.48 -19.46
C ARG A 73 -2.14 9.05 -19.18
N GLY A 74 -3.06 8.11 -19.37
CA GLY A 74 -2.88 6.70 -19.03
C GLY A 74 -3.57 6.33 -17.71
N ARG A 75 -3.30 5.13 -17.19
CA ARG A 75 -3.92 4.63 -15.98
C ARG A 75 -2.97 4.71 -14.78
N PHE A 76 -3.21 5.66 -13.91
CA PHE A 76 -2.50 5.82 -12.64
C PHE A 76 -3.26 5.09 -11.53
N ILE A 77 -2.58 4.21 -10.78
CA ILE A 77 -3.18 3.33 -9.78
C ILE A 77 -2.40 3.49 -8.48
N ARG A 78 -3.10 3.83 -7.41
CA ARG A 78 -2.54 3.97 -6.06
C ARG A 78 -3.52 3.41 -5.02
N SER A 79 -3.05 3.23 -3.78
CA SER A 79 -3.87 2.82 -2.63
C SER A 79 -4.64 1.51 -2.85
N ILE A 80 -4.12 0.60 -3.68
CA ILE A 80 -4.80 -0.65 -4.08
C ILE A 80 -5.07 -1.58 -2.89
N LYS A 81 -4.26 -1.54 -1.82
CA LYS A 81 -4.46 -2.32 -0.59
C LYS A 81 -5.86 -2.13 0.01
N ARG A 82 -6.41 -0.90 -0.09
CA ARG A 82 -7.73 -0.56 0.46
C ARG A 82 -8.88 -1.35 -0.15
N PHE A 83 -8.72 -1.86 -1.37
CA PHE A 83 -9.75 -2.61 -2.08
C PHE A 83 -9.72 -4.11 -1.80
N LEU A 84 -8.72 -4.61 -1.08
CA LEU A 84 -8.63 -6.04 -0.76
C LEU A 84 -9.90 -6.57 -0.06
N PRO A 85 -10.47 -5.91 0.98
CA PRO A 85 -11.69 -6.36 1.65
C PRO A 85 -12.99 -6.03 0.90
N VAL A 86 -12.95 -5.23 -0.18
CA VAL A 86 -14.14 -4.73 -0.88
C VAL A 86 -14.62 -5.76 -1.90
N ALA A 87 -15.64 -6.55 -1.56
CA ALA A 87 -16.14 -7.63 -2.42
C ALA A 87 -16.66 -7.12 -3.78
N SER A 88 -17.27 -5.94 -3.83
CA SER A 88 -17.77 -5.31 -5.07
C SER A 88 -16.68 -4.87 -6.03
N PHE A 89 -15.44 -4.69 -5.56
CA PHE A 89 -14.29 -4.35 -6.39
C PHE A 89 -13.44 -5.60 -6.66
N ALA A 90 -13.74 -6.30 -7.73
CA ALA A 90 -13.00 -7.50 -8.12
C ALA A 90 -11.95 -7.23 -9.20
N ASP A 91 -12.17 -6.22 -10.04
CA ASP A 91 -11.35 -5.92 -11.21
C ASP A 91 -11.47 -4.47 -11.66
N THR A 92 -10.60 -4.08 -12.56
CA THR A 92 -10.67 -2.79 -13.27
C THR A 92 -10.29 -2.96 -14.73
N ARG A 93 -10.62 -1.97 -15.56
CA ARG A 93 -10.19 -1.95 -16.96
C ARG A 93 -8.91 -1.14 -17.13
N ILE A 94 -7.97 -1.73 -17.88
CA ILE A 94 -6.73 -1.10 -18.30
C ILE A 94 -6.64 -1.25 -19.81
N GLY A 95 -6.86 -0.17 -20.53
CA GLY A 95 -7.09 -0.21 -21.96
C GLY A 95 -8.35 -1.06 -22.28
N SER A 96 -8.18 -2.06 -23.14
CA SER A 96 -9.24 -3.03 -23.48
C SER A 96 -9.28 -4.25 -22.55
N ARG A 97 -8.27 -4.44 -21.71
CA ARG A 97 -8.14 -5.63 -20.86
C ARG A 97 -8.82 -5.43 -19.51
N LYS A 98 -9.54 -6.46 -19.06
CA LYS A 98 -9.99 -6.60 -17.67
C LYS A 98 -8.85 -7.18 -16.84
N VAL A 99 -8.48 -6.52 -15.75
CA VAL A 99 -7.39 -6.91 -14.86
C VAL A 99 -7.96 -7.08 -13.45
N LEU A 100 -7.74 -8.24 -12.85
CA LEU A 100 -8.18 -8.53 -11.50
C LEU A 100 -7.38 -7.71 -10.46
N LEU A 101 -7.99 -7.46 -9.32
CA LEU A 101 -7.31 -6.78 -8.20
C LEU A 101 -6.07 -7.56 -7.77
N GLU A 102 -6.19 -8.90 -7.69
CA GLU A 102 -5.08 -9.80 -7.33
C GLU A 102 -3.94 -9.75 -8.36
N GLU A 103 -4.25 -9.57 -9.65
CA GLU A 103 -3.23 -9.38 -10.69
C GLU A 103 -2.49 -8.05 -10.50
N LEU A 104 -3.22 -6.96 -10.18
CA LEU A 104 -2.60 -5.65 -9.95
C LEU A 104 -1.64 -5.67 -8.75
N VAL A 105 -2.12 -6.20 -7.62
CA VAL A 105 -1.29 -6.37 -6.42
C VAL A 105 -0.13 -7.32 -6.71
N GLY A 106 -0.40 -8.42 -7.43
CA GLY A 106 0.61 -9.39 -7.79
C GLY A 106 1.69 -8.84 -8.73
N MET A 107 1.33 -7.97 -9.70
CA MET A 107 2.31 -7.28 -10.53
C MET A 107 3.22 -6.38 -9.69
N PHE A 108 2.67 -5.67 -8.71
CA PHE A 108 3.44 -4.84 -7.80
C PHE A 108 4.42 -5.68 -6.95
N LEU A 109 3.93 -6.75 -6.29
CA LEU A 109 4.76 -7.66 -5.51
C LEU A 109 5.83 -8.36 -6.37
N ARG A 110 5.49 -8.72 -7.60
CA ARG A 110 6.43 -9.32 -8.56
C ARG A 110 7.57 -8.36 -8.90
N GLU A 111 7.27 -7.07 -9.07
CA GLU A 111 8.31 -6.06 -9.32
C GLU A 111 9.22 -5.88 -8.10
N MET A 112 8.66 -5.86 -6.88
CA MET A 112 9.47 -5.85 -5.65
C MET A 112 10.39 -7.07 -5.59
N ARG A 113 9.84 -8.28 -5.80
CA ARG A 113 10.61 -9.52 -5.81
C ARG A 113 11.70 -9.51 -6.88
N ARG A 114 11.40 -9.05 -8.09
CA ARG A 114 12.36 -8.97 -9.20
C ARG A 114 13.55 -8.08 -8.85
N ARG A 115 13.28 -6.90 -8.24
CA ARG A 115 14.34 -5.97 -7.81
C ARG A 115 15.17 -6.56 -6.68
N ALA A 116 14.53 -7.18 -5.69
CA ALA A 116 15.22 -7.85 -4.59
C ALA A 116 16.07 -9.03 -5.07
N ASN A 117 15.53 -9.87 -5.97
CA ASN A 117 16.30 -10.97 -6.58
C ASN A 117 17.52 -10.45 -7.34
N ALA A 118 17.39 -9.33 -8.07
CA ALA A 118 18.52 -8.71 -8.76
C ALA A 118 19.55 -8.15 -7.78
N HIS A 119 19.11 -7.54 -6.66
CA HIS A 119 19.98 -6.98 -5.62
C HIS A 119 20.84 -8.07 -4.95
N PHE A 120 20.26 -9.23 -4.64
CA PHE A 120 20.96 -10.32 -3.97
C PHE A 120 21.58 -11.36 -4.93
N GLY A 121 21.24 -11.30 -6.21
CA GLY A 121 21.65 -12.36 -7.17
C GLY A 121 21.02 -13.72 -6.86
N ALA A 122 19.81 -13.75 -6.26
CA ALA A 122 19.14 -14.96 -5.76
C ALA A 122 17.68 -15.01 -6.23
N ASP A 123 17.11 -16.22 -6.37
CA ASP A 123 15.69 -16.42 -6.66
C ASP A 123 14.96 -16.89 -5.40
N VAL A 124 14.47 -15.93 -4.62
CA VAL A 124 13.77 -16.21 -3.36
C VAL A 124 12.27 -16.38 -3.62
N ARG A 125 11.72 -17.49 -3.13
CA ARG A 125 10.31 -17.88 -3.33
C ARG A 125 9.50 -17.97 -2.05
N ARG A 126 10.15 -17.75 -0.91
CA ARG A 126 9.49 -17.65 0.39
C ARG A 126 9.27 -16.20 0.78
N VAL A 127 8.08 -15.91 1.30
CA VAL A 127 7.73 -14.55 1.74
C VAL A 127 6.94 -14.54 3.03
N MET A 128 7.26 -13.59 3.90
CA MET A 128 6.43 -13.13 5.01
C MET A 128 5.78 -11.82 4.58
N LEU A 129 4.45 -11.77 4.49
CA LEU A 129 3.69 -10.57 4.15
C LEU A 129 3.12 -9.94 5.42
N GLY A 130 3.38 -8.66 5.61
CA GLY A 130 2.68 -7.85 6.60
C GLY A 130 1.19 -7.75 6.26
N ARG A 131 0.35 -7.87 7.29
CA ARG A 131 -1.08 -7.60 7.21
C ARG A 131 -1.51 -6.77 8.42
N PRO A 132 -2.53 -5.91 8.29
CA PRO A 132 -3.13 -5.30 9.48
C PRO A 132 -3.66 -6.40 10.41
N ALA A 133 -3.88 -6.08 11.66
CA ALA A 133 -4.49 -7.03 12.59
C ALA A 133 -5.84 -7.53 12.04
N ARG A 134 -6.61 -6.62 11.41
CA ARG A 134 -7.80 -6.94 10.60
C ARG A 134 -7.87 -6.00 9.40
N PHE A 135 -8.19 -6.55 8.22
CA PHE A 135 -8.49 -5.74 7.02
C PHE A 135 -9.90 -5.11 7.10
N SER A 136 -10.80 -5.73 7.87
CA SER A 136 -12.19 -5.32 8.05
C SER A 136 -12.74 -5.89 9.36
N ASP A 137 -13.73 -5.20 9.94
CA ASP A 137 -14.49 -5.73 11.09
C ASP A 137 -15.42 -6.88 10.69
N ASP A 138 -15.78 -6.99 9.41
CA ASP A 138 -16.51 -8.12 8.84
C ASP A 138 -15.57 -9.29 8.57
N ASP A 139 -15.84 -10.46 9.16
CA ASP A 139 -14.97 -11.63 9.05
C ASP A 139 -14.86 -12.18 7.62
N GLN A 140 -15.92 -12.04 6.80
CA GLN A 140 -15.88 -12.49 5.40
C GLN A 140 -15.03 -11.55 4.55
N ALA A 141 -15.12 -10.25 4.78
CA ALA A 141 -14.29 -9.26 4.10
C ALA A 141 -12.82 -9.37 4.53
N ASP A 142 -12.53 -9.66 5.81
CA ASP A 142 -11.17 -9.91 6.29
C ASP A 142 -10.56 -11.14 5.63
N ALA A 143 -11.27 -12.26 5.61
CA ALA A 143 -10.83 -13.50 4.97
C ALA A 143 -10.65 -13.32 3.44
N LEU A 144 -11.56 -12.57 2.78
CA LEU A 144 -11.46 -12.23 1.37
C LEU A 144 -10.16 -11.45 1.09
N ALA A 145 -9.84 -10.45 1.92
CA ALA A 145 -8.65 -9.64 1.77
C ALA A 145 -7.37 -10.46 1.89
N GLU A 146 -7.29 -11.32 2.90
CA GLU A 146 -6.13 -12.23 3.05
C GLU A 146 -6.01 -13.19 1.88
N GLY A 147 -7.12 -13.79 1.44
CA GLY A 147 -7.15 -14.68 0.28
C GLY A 147 -6.67 -14.00 -1.00
N ARG A 148 -7.11 -12.77 -1.25
CA ARG A 148 -6.67 -11.95 -2.39
C ARG A 148 -5.19 -11.61 -2.32
N LEU A 149 -4.69 -11.25 -1.14
CA LEU A 149 -3.27 -10.95 -0.97
C LEU A 149 -2.40 -12.20 -1.16
N ARG A 150 -2.87 -13.37 -0.70
CA ARG A 150 -2.23 -14.67 -0.95
C ARG A 150 -2.16 -14.98 -2.45
N ASN A 151 -3.28 -14.82 -3.17
CA ASN A 151 -3.33 -15.05 -4.61
C ASN A 151 -2.41 -14.09 -5.38
N ALA A 152 -2.32 -12.83 -4.93
CA ALA A 152 -1.38 -11.86 -5.49
C ALA A 152 0.08 -12.28 -5.27
N ALA A 153 0.41 -12.82 -4.11
CA ALA A 153 1.76 -13.33 -3.84
C ALA A 153 2.10 -14.57 -4.71
N VAL A 154 1.14 -15.48 -4.91
CA VAL A 154 1.30 -16.59 -5.86
C VAL A 154 1.53 -16.06 -7.28
N PHE A 155 0.75 -15.07 -7.70
CA PHE A 155 0.93 -14.42 -9.02
C PHE A 155 2.32 -13.76 -9.14
N ALA A 156 2.87 -13.22 -8.05
CA ALA A 156 4.21 -12.65 -8.01
C ALA A 156 5.33 -13.71 -8.08
N GLY A 157 4.99 -15.00 -7.99
CA GLY A 157 5.91 -16.13 -8.07
C GLY A 157 6.48 -16.56 -6.71
N PHE A 158 5.82 -16.19 -5.60
CA PHE A 158 6.10 -16.79 -4.30
C PHE A 158 5.37 -18.13 -4.16
N GLU A 159 6.01 -19.10 -3.51
CA GLU A 159 5.52 -20.47 -3.31
C GLU A 159 5.22 -20.77 -1.84
N ASP A 160 6.03 -20.26 -0.94
CA ASP A 160 5.88 -20.42 0.51
C ASP A 160 5.51 -19.05 1.11
N ILE A 161 4.22 -18.90 1.44
CA ILE A 161 3.62 -17.59 1.78
C ILE A 161 3.08 -17.63 3.20
N HIS A 162 3.63 -16.78 4.05
CA HIS A 162 3.23 -16.57 5.43
C HIS A 162 2.73 -15.15 5.64
N PHE A 163 1.87 -14.98 6.64
CA PHE A 163 1.41 -13.66 7.07
C PHE A 163 1.90 -13.36 8.49
N CYS A 164 2.24 -12.09 8.71
CA CYS A 164 2.55 -11.55 10.02
C CYS A 164 1.66 -10.32 10.27
N PRO A 165 0.87 -10.30 11.35
CA PRO A 165 0.17 -9.07 11.75
C PRO A 165 1.18 -7.94 11.99
N GLU A 166 0.96 -6.78 11.35
CA GLU A 166 1.85 -5.61 11.46
C GLU A 166 2.08 -5.18 12.91
N PRO A 167 1.05 -5.15 13.80
CA PRO A 167 1.27 -4.84 15.20
C PRO A 167 2.12 -5.89 15.94
N LEU A 168 2.10 -7.15 15.48
CA LEU A 168 2.98 -8.20 16.03
C LEU A 168 4.44 -7.93 15.66
N ALA A 169 4.68 -7.56 14.40
CA ALA A 169 6.03 -7.20 13.94
C ALA A 169 6.58 -6.00 14.73
N ALA A 170 5.78 -4.94 14.90
CA ALA A 170 6.15 -3.76 15.69
C ALA A 170 6.41 -4.11 17.17
N ALA A 171 5.62 -5.05 17.72
CA ALA A 171 5.79 -5.52 19.08
C ALA A 171 7.11 -6.27 19.29
N TYR A 172 7.48 -7.13 18.33
CA TYR A 172 8.76 -7.83 18.40
C TYR A 172 9.94 -6.87 18.29
N ASP A 173 9.88 -5.89 17.41
CA ASP A 173 10.93 -4.88 17.28
C ASP A 173 11.09 -4.08 18.58
N PHE A 174 9.98 -3.58 19.15
CA PHE A 174 9.99 -2.86 20.43
C PHE A 174 10.44 -3.75 21.59
N GLY A 175 9.91 -4.98 21.68
CA GLY A 175 10.16 -5.92 22.76
C GLY A 175 11.61 -6.40 22.79
N SER A 176 12.28 -6.46 21.66
CA SER A 176 13.71 -6.80 21.57
C SER A 176 14.59 -5.80 22.31
N THR A 177 14.09 -4.59 22.56
CA THR A 177 14.79 -3.50 23.25
C THR A 177 14.46 -3.39 24.74
N LYS A 178 13.45 -4.12 25.25
CA LYS A 178 12.95 -4.02 26.64
C LYS A 178 12.97 -5.37 27.34
N PRO A 179 13.59 -5.47 28.54
CA PRO A 179 13.54 -6.69 29.33
C PRO A 179 12.20 -6.86 30.03
N GLY A 180 11.77 -8.12 30.21
CA GLY A 180 10.59 -8.51 30.98
C GLY A 180 9.26 -8.42 30.21
N THR A 181 8.19 -8.83 30.89
CA THR A 181 6.82 -8.78 30.35
C THR A 181 6.31 -7.35 30.33
N ASN A 182 5.88 -6.89 29.15
CA ASN A 182 5.42 -5.51 28.96
C ASN A 182 4.05 -5.52 28.24
N THR A 183 3.15 -4.64 28.67
CA THR A 183 1.92 -4.31 27.94
C THR A 183 2.13 -2.96 27.26
N PHE A 184 1.80 -2.88 25.97
CA PHE A 184 2.02 -1.68 25.16
C PHE A 184 0.87 -1.48 24.17
N LEU A 185 0.73 -0.25 23.73
CA LEU A 185 -0.14 0.16 22.65
C LEU A 185 0.71 0.37 21.41
N VAL A 186 0.39 -0.32 20.32
CA VAL A 186 0.86 0.00 18.98
C VAL A 186 -0.20 0.88 18.34
N ALA A 187 0.20 2.07 17.88
CA ALA A 187 -0.64 2.95 17.08
C ALA A 187 0.03 3.09 15.71
N ASP A 188 -0.61 2.54 14.68
CA ASP A 188 -0.15 2.57 13.30
C ASP A 188 -1.01 3.56 12.50
N PHE A 189 -0.37 4.61 11.98
CA PHE A 189 -1.01 5.64 11.15
C PHE A 189 -0.55 5.47 9.71
N GLY A 190 -1.27 4.65 8.96
CA GLY A 190 -1.00 4.40 7.54
C GLY A 190 -1.51 5.49 6.59
N GLY A 191 -1.54 5.18 5.31
CA GLY A 191 -2.18 6.03 4.29
C GLY A 191 -3.71 5.91 4.30
N GLY A 192 -4.23 4.69 4.51
CA GLY A 192 -5.65 4.37 4.42
C GLY A 192 -6.35 4.17 5.77
N THR A 193 -5.66 3.59 6.74
CA THR A 193 -6.19 3.22 8.06
C THR A 193 -5.33 3.76 9.18
N SER A 194 -5.95 3.97 10.35
CA SER A 194 -5.28 4.20 11.62
C SER A 194 -5.66 3.03 12.53
N ASP A 195 -4.69 2.19 12.84
CA ASP A 195 -4.88 0.95 13.56
C ASP A 195 -4.26 1.01 14.96
N TYR A 196 -4.96 0.47 15.94
CA TYR A 196 -4.53 0.45 17.33
C TYR A 196 -4.57 -0.98 17.85
N THR A 197 -3.47 -1.44 18.41
CA THR A 197 -3.38 -2.78 19.02
C THR A 197 -2.80 -2.67 20.41
N VAL A 198 -3.53 -3.19 21.40
CA VAL A 198 -2.99 -3.39 22.75
C VAL A 198 -2.47 -4.82 22.81
N ALA A 199 -1.21 -4.97 23.11
CA ALA A 199 -0.55 -6.26 23.17
C ALA A 199 0.30 -6.39 24.43
N ARG A 200 0.45 -7.63 24.91
CA ARG A 200 1.37 -8.02 25.98
C ARG A 200 2.45 -8.90 25.39
N LEU A 201 3.69 -8.51 25.57
CA LEU A 201 4.85 -9.31 25.20
C LEU A 201 5.43 -9.95 26.46
N ASP A 202 5.55 -11.27 26.45
CA ASP A 202 6.29 -12.04 27.43
C ASP A 202 7.39 -12.85 26.74
N PRO A 203 8.63 -12.39 26.77
CA PRO A 203 9.73 -13.06 26.07
C PRO A 203 10.08 -14.44 26.67
N THR A 204 9.48 -14.81 27.81
CA THR A 204 9.70 -16.11 28.47
C THR A 204 8.63 -17.15 28.12
N SER A 205 7.55 -16.73 27.47
CA SER A 205 6.44 -17.59 27.04
C SER A 205 6.68 -18.16 25.63
N ALA A 206 6.18 -19.38 25.39
CA ALA A 206 6.16 -19.98 24.06
C ALA A 206 5.27 -19.17 23.10
N ASP A 207 4.19 -18.56 23.62
CA ASP A 207 3.35 -17.60 22.95
C ASP A 207 3.77 -16.19 23.37
N ALA A 208 4.92 -15.75 22.87
CA ALA A 208 5.58 -14.54 23.33
C ALA A 208 4.72 -13.27 23.27
N LEU A 209 3.72 -13.21 22.37
CA LEU A 209 2.82 -12.07 22.24
C LEU A 209 1.36 -12.47 22.37
N GLU A 210 0.67 -11.79 23.29
CA GLU A 210 -0.78 -11.86 23.47
C GLU A 210 -1.41 -10.54 22.98
N VAL A 211 -2.32 -10.61 21.99
CA VAL A 211 -3.12 -9.46 21.56
C VAL A 211 -4.31 -9.32 22.49
N LEU A 212 -4.37 -8.21 23.23
CA LEU A 212 -5.42 -7.96 24.23
C LEU A 212 -6.63 -7.23 23.66
N ALA A 213 -6.39 -6.30 22.72
CA ALA A 213 -7.45 -5.56 22.04
C ALA A 213 -6.95 -5.02 20.70
N ILE A 214 -7.90 -4.89 19.76
CA ILE A 214 -7.68 -4.29 18.44
C ILE A 214 -8.78 -3.27 18.22
N GLY A 215 -8.42 -2.14 17.61
CA GLY A 215 -9.35 -1.13 17.15
C GLY A 215 -8.74 -0.37 15.99
N GLY A 216 -9.57 0.26 15.18
CA GLY A 216 -9.07 1.04 14.05
C GLY A 216 -10.17 1.88 13.41
N VAL A 217 -9.75 2.80 12.57
CA VAL A 217 -10.64 3.62 11.76
C VAL A 217 -10.10 3.68 10.32
N ALA A 218 -11.00 3.60 9.34
CA ALA A 218 -10.67 3.69 7.91
C ALA A 218 -10.41 5.15 7.48
N GLN A 219 -9.65 5.89 8.30
CA GLN A 219 -9.24 7.28 8.06
C GLN A 219 -7.80 7.46 8.51
N ALA A 220 -6.94 7.90 7.61
CA ALA A 220 -5.54 8.18 7.88
C ALA A 220 -4.98 9.20 6.87
N GLY A 221 -3.73 9.10 6.49
CA GLY A 221 -3.01 10.08 5.68
C GLY A 221 -3.77 10.54 4.43
N ASP A 222 -4.31 9.62 3.62
CA ASP A 222 -5.09 9.97 2.41
C ASP A 222 -6.32 10.83 2.73
N ALA A 223 -7.01 10.58 3.87
CA ALA A 223 -8.16 11.35 4.29
C ALA A 223 -7.75 12.74 4.80
N PHE A 224 -6.61 12.84 5.49
CA PHE A 224 -6.05 14.10 5.95
C PHE A 224 -5.60 14.97 4.76
N ASP A 225 -4.91 14.40 3.78
CA ASP A 225 -4.54 15.09 2.54
C ASP A 225 -5.78 15.58 1.81
N GLY A 226 -6.82 14.74 1.71
CA GLY A 226 -8.10 15.11 1.11
C GLY A 226 -8.80 16.26 1.87
N ALA A 227 -8.71 16.29 3.20
CA ALA A 227 -9.26 17.37 4.00
C ALA A 227 -8.49 18.70 3.78
N LEU A 228 -7.16 18.63 3.77
CA LEU A 228 -6.31 19.78 3.46
C LEU A 228 -6.60 20.34 2.07
N MET A 229 -6.72 19.47 1.08
CA MET A 229 -7.08 19.88 -0.28
C MET A 229 -8.44 20.58 -0.32
N ARG A 230 -9.48 19.99 0.27
CA ARG A 230 -10.84 20.56 0.24
C ARG A 230 -10.94 21.89 0.97
N HIS A 231 -10.31 22.00 2.14
CA HIS A 231 -10.50 23.15 3.02
C HIS A 231 -9.45 24.25 2.85
N GLY A 232 -8.25 23.92 2.36
CA GLY A 232 -7.16 24.88 2.24
C GLY A 232 -6.75 25.22 0.81
N ILE A 233 -6.92 24.30 -0.13
CA ILE A 233 -6.28 24.42 -1.45
C ILE A 233 -7.30 24.52 -2.59
N ALA A 234 -8.42 23.80 -2.52
CA ALA A 234 -9.39 23.67 -3.61
C ALA A 234 -9.97 25.01 -4.08
N GLU A 235 -10.09 26.00 -3.20
CA GLU A 235 -10.57 27.34 -3.58
C GLU A 235 -9.63 28.06 -4.57
N HIS A 236 -8.31 27.82 -4.45
CA HIS A 236 -7.31 28.38 -5.36
C HIS A 236 -7.33 27.71 -6.74
N PHE A 237 -7.93 26.51 -6.83
CA PHE A 237 -8.13 25.75 -8.06
C PHE A 237 -9.58 25.88 -8.60
N GLY A 238 -10.31 26.89 -8.14
CA GLY A 238 -11.61 27.24 -8.71
C GLY A 238 -12.81 26.45 -8.16
N SER A 239 -12.70 25.76 -7.01
CA SER A 239 -13.83 25.03 -6.42
C SER A 239 -15.05 25.91 -6.10
N ARG A 240 -14.88 27.23 -6.02
CA ARG A 240 -15.94 28.21 -5.81
C ARG A 240 -16.26 29.07 -7.05
N VAL A 241 -15.54 28.79 -8.18
CA VAL A 241 -15.71 29.58 -9.41
C VAL A 241 -16.92 29.04 -10.17
N ARG A 242 -17.75 29.96 -10.65
CA ARG A 242 -18.83 29.64 -11.59
C ARG A 242 -18.34 29.89 -13.01
N TYR A 243 -18.61 28.99 -13.92
CA TYR A 243 -18.30 29.18 -15.33
C TYR A 243 -19.57 29.19 -16.17
N GLN A 244 -19.56 29.96 -17.22
CA GLN A 244 -20.66 30.00 -18.18
C GLN A 244 -20.28 29.12 -19.38
N VAL A 245 -21.13 28.13 -19.68
CA VAL A 245 -20.95 27.33 -20.88
C VAL A 245 -21.26 28.18 -22.10
N PRO A 246 -20.34 28.41 -23.03
CA PRO A 246 -20.62 29.13 -24.27
C PRO A 246 -21.75 28.43 -25.01
N PHE A 247 -22.68 29.26 -25.56
CA PHE A 247 -23.80 28.82 -26.42
C PHE A 247 -25.05 28.23 -25.75
N VAL A 248 -25.23 28.32 -24.43
CA VAL A 248 -26.52 27.99 -23.80
C VAL A 248 -27.10 29.29 -23.20
N PRO A 249 -27.99 30.01 -23.94
CA PRO A 249 -28.64 31.22 -23.43
C PRO A 249 -29.59 30.86 -22.28
N ASN A 250 -29.59 31.68 -21.22
CA ASN A 250 -30.55 31.63 -20.10
C ASN A 250 -30.43 30.47 -19.10
N THR A 251 -29.36 29.73 -19.04
CA THR A 251 -29.04 28.84 -17.89
C THR A 251 -28.17 29.57 -16.89
N PRO A 252 -28.47 29.50 -15.59
CA PRO A 252 -27.54 30.01 -14.59
C PRO A 252 -26.19 29.27 -14.72
N PRO A 253 -25.05 29.94 -14.62
CA PRO A 253 -23.75 29.31 -14.76
C PRO A 253 -23.66 28.17 -13.71
N PRO A 254 -23.38 26.95 -14.11
CA PRO A 254 -23.17 25.89 -13.16
C PRO A 254 -22.01 26.23 -12.24
N VAL A 255 -22.17 25.92 -10.97
CA VAL A 255 -21.01 25.88 -10.07
C VAL A 255 -20.07 24.81 -10.64
N VAL A 256 -18.77 25.09 -10.69
CA VAL A 256 -17.78 24.02 -10.98
C VAL A 256 -18.11 22.87 -10.03
N PRO A 257 -18.46 21.68 -10.54
CA PRO A 257 -18.86 20.59 -9.67
C PRO A 257 -17.78 20.40 -8.60
N THR A 258 -18.20 20.23 -7.36
CA THR A 258 -17.30 19.84 -6.27
C THR A 258 -16.59 18.53 -6.60
N ASP A 259 -17.10 17.78 -7.59
CA ASP A 259 -16.52 16.60 -8.18
C ASP A 259 -15.21 16.86 -8.95
N VAL A 260 -15.01 18.05 -9.53
CA VAL A 260 -13.70 18.39 -10.12
C VAL A 260 -12.64 18.56 -9.03
N SER A 261 -13.01 19.09 -7.87
CA SER A 261 -12.14 19.07 -6.70
C SER A 261 -12.02 17.65 -6.10
N HIS A 262 -13.06 16.83 -6.22
CA HIS A 262 -13.02 15.40 -5.91
C HIS A 262 -12.25 14.60 -6.95
N GLU A 263 -12.33 14.89 -8.25
CA GLU A 263 -11.50 14.28 -9.28
C GLU A 263 -10.04 14.71 -9.17
N MET A 264 -9.76 15.98 -8.89
CA MET A 264 -8.38 16.40 -8.59
C MET A 264 -7.89 15.84 -7.25
N CYS A 265 -8.72 15.76 -6.23
CA CYS A 265 -8.47 14.98 -5.01
C CYS A 265 -8.47 13.48 -5.31
N GLY A 266 -9.29 12.99 -6.24
CA GLY A 266 -9.34 11.59 -6.68
C GLY A 266 -8.11 11.18 -7.49
N ILE A 267 -7.52 12.08 -8.25
CA ILE A 267 -6.20 11.91 -8.87
C ILE A 267 -5.12 11.82 -7.76
N ILE A 268 -5.27 12.61 -6.71
CA ILE A 268 -4.37 12.60 -5.56
C ILE A 268 -4.77 11.50 -4.55
N SER A 269 -6.07 11.18 -4.39
CA SER A 269 -6.60 10.23 -3.40
C SER A 269 -7.08 8.88 -3.96
N GLY A 270 -7.00 8.65 -5.28
CA GLY A 270 -7.34 7.34 -5.89
C GLY A 270 -8.83 6.95 -5.82
N GLY A 271 -9.70 7.88 -5.52
CA GLY A 271 -11.14 7.65 -5.57
C GLY A 271 -11.65 7.86 -7.01
N SER A 272 -12.00 6.78 -7.69
CA SER A 272 -12.92 6.82 -8.84
C SER A 272 -14.35 6.74 -8.32
N PRO A 273 -15.33 7.32 -9.04
CA PRO A 273 -16.73 7.19 -8.71
C PRO A 273 -17.19 5.74 -8.75
#